data_0629e9275174f9f0aa1984bf8f172e81
#
_entry.id   0629e9275174f9f0aa1984bf8f172e81
#
_cell.length_a   1.000
_cell.length_b   1.000
_cell.length_c   1.000
_cell.angle_alpha   90.00
_cell.angle_beta   90.00
_cell.angle_gamma   90.00
#
_symmetry.space_group_name_H-M   'P 1'
#
loop_
_entity.id
_entity.type
_entity.pdbx_description
1 polymer ?
#
loop_
_entity_poly.entity_id
_entity_poly.type
_entity_poly.pdbx_seq_one_letter_code
_entity_poly.pdbx_strand_id
1 'polypeptide(L)'
;ESFDKIQNAAKNVSEIEDAVGEELTDFSPRVTETETEEKKEEKPAETKPEVQAEPKKAPEKKKAPAKKNGVGKPATSRTVRVDIEKLDALMNQVSELIIAKNSLVSISSTEEGGFTNQGFHEQIEYLERITTNLHESVMKVRMVPIESVTQKYPRMIRDLSRTLNKKMNLVITGEDTELDRTVVDQIGDPLQHLLRNSADHGLESNEVRLERGKPEVGTIFLNAYQEGNNVVIKVGDDGNGIDTEAVKNKAIERGIVTAEQAENLSQKDIINFLFMPSFSMAKQITDISGRGVGLDVVKSGIEQLGGDVSVSTELGKGTTFTVRLPLTLAIIQALMVEIRDEIYAIALGSISNIEDIPVKDIKYVQAKEVIHLRGSVIPIIRLDKMLDIEPKEQEPDHLTVVIVQKGDQQAGLVVDNLIGQQEIVIKSLGKYINGNKLISGATILGDGDVALILDVNTLM
;
A
#
# COMPACT_ATOMS: atom_id res chain seq x y z
N GLU A 1 -16.07 23.27 14.23
CA GLU A 1 -16.86 23.09 12.97
C GLU A 1 -16.34 21.95 12.10
N SER A 2 -15.02 21.71 12.03
CA SER A 2 -14.45 20.59 11.24
C SER A 2 -14.59 19.26 11.97
N PHE A 3 -14.41 19.26 13.28
CA PHE A 3 -14.45 18.06 14.13
C PHE A 3 -15.88 17.54 14.31
N ASP A 4 -16.84 18.43 14.57
CA ASP A 4 -18.26 18.06 14.61
C ASP A 4 -18.76 17.46 13.29
N LYS A 5 -18.20 17.91 12.17
CA LYS A 5 -18.50 17.33 10.85
C LYS A 5 -17.94 15.92 10.70
N ILE A 6 -16.75 15.66 11.26
CA ILE A 6 -16.11 14.33 11.24
C ILE A 6 -16.86 13.37 12.18
N GLN A 7 -17.21 13.83 13.38
CA GLN A 7 -17.97 13.04 14.34
C GLN A 7 -19.39 12.73 13.84
N ASN A 8 -20.06 13.72 13.21
CA ASN A 8 -21.37 13.51 12.59
C ASN A 8 -21.29 12.62 11.35
N ALA A 9 -20.19 12.68 10.58
CA ALA A 9 -19.98 11.77 9.45
C ALA A 9 -19.71 10.33 9.93
N ALA A 10 -18.96 10.15 11.02
CA ALA A 10 -18.73 8.84 11.64
C ALA A 10 -20.02 8.25 12.22
N LYS A 11 -20.86 9.06 12.89
CA LYS A 11 -22.18 8.63 13.35
C LYS A 11 -23.12 8.26 12.21
N ASN A 12 -23.11 9.02 11.10
CA ASN A 12 -23.90 8.69 9.92
C ASN A 12 -23.44 7.40 9.25
N VAL A 13 -22.15 7.05 9.31
CA VAL A 13 -21.64 5.76 8.82
C VAL A 13 -22.15 4.61 9.70
N SER A 14 -22.15 4.78 11.03
CA SER A 14 -22.71 3.81 11.96
C SER A 14 -24.23 3.64 11.78
N GLU A 15 -24.99 4.72 11.58
CA GLU A 15 -26.43 4.67 11.28
C GLU A 15 -26.73 4.01 9.92
N ILE A 16 -25.84 4.13 8.95
CA ILE A 16 -25.97 3.44 7.65
C ILE A 16 -25.63 1.95 7.79
N GLU A 17 -24.62 1.59 8.60
CA GLU A 17 -24.32 0.19 8.89
C GLU A 17 -25.43 -0.50 9.68
N ASP A 18 -26.07 0.19 10.64
CA ASP A 18 -27.25 -0.29 11.36
C ASP A 18 -28.45 -0.47 10.43
N ALA A 19 -28.69 0.46 9.49
CA ALA A 19 -29.77 0.35 8.50
C ALA A 19 -29.55 -0.80 7.51
N VAL A 20 -28.30 -1.02 7.09
CA VAL A 20 -27.91 -2.16 6.22
C VAL A 20 -27.98 -3.48 7.00
N GLY A 21 -27.67 -3.47 8.30
CA GLY A 21 -27.80 -4.63 9.19
C GLY A 21 -29.24 -5.06 9.39
N GLU A 22 -30.20 -4.13 9.52
CA GLU A 22 -31.64 -4.43 9.64
C GLU A 22 -32.24 -5.01 8.36
N GLU A 23 -31.78 -4.59 7.17
CA GLU A 23 -32.22 -5.19 5.90
C GLU A 23 -31.70 -6.62 5.70
N LEU A 24 -30.56 -7.01 6.30
CA LEU A 24 -29.99 -8.36 6.17
C LEU A 24 -30.58 -9.38 7.15
N THR A 25 -31.33 -8.96 8.17
CA THR A 25 -31.95 -9.88 9.13
C THR A 25 -33.29 -10.47 8.66
N ASP A 26 -33.86 -9.99 7.55
CA ASP A 26 -35.17 -10.46 7.04
C ASP A 26 -35.05 -11.54 5.96
N PHE A 27 -33.87 -12.14 5.74
CA PHE A 27 -33.66 -13.29 4.87
C PHE A 27 -33.73 -14.61 5.65
N SER A 28 -34.92 -14.97 6.11
CA SER A 28 -35.26 -16.36 6.46
C SER A 28 -35.50 -17.17 5.18
N PRO A 29 -34.86 -18.33 4.99
CA PRO A 29 -35.12 -19.17 3.83
C PRO A 29 -36.52 -19.77 3.93
N ARG A 30 -37.43 -19.32 3.10
CA ARG A 30 -38.67 -20.00 2.83
C ARG A 30 -38.35 -21.28 2.07
N VAL A 31 -38.43 -22.40 2.78
CA VAL A 31 -38.56 -23.72 2.17
C VAL A 31 -39.97 -23.79 1.57
N THR A 32 -40.09 -23.75 0.26
CA THR A 32 -41.30 -24.14 -0.45
C THR A 32 -41.08 -25.54 -1.00
N GLU A 33 -41.68 -26.49 -0.31
CA GLU A 33 -42.05 -27.77 -0.89
C GLU A 33 -43.03 -27.51 -2.07
N THR A 34 -42.73 -28.03 -3.23
CA THR A 34 -43.70 -28.19 -4.30
C THR A 34 -43.56 -29.57 -4.92
N GLU A 35 -44.69 -30.19 -4.88
CA GLU A 35 -45.03 -31.53 -5.27
C GLU A 35 -44.67 -31.88 -6.71
N THR A 36 -44.35 -33.15 -6.88
CA THR A 36 -44.32 -33.96 -8.08
C THR A 36 -45.61 -33.86 -8.92
N GLU A 37 -45.49 -33.59 -10.20
CA GLU A 37 -46.42 -34.10 -11.21
C GLU A 37 -45.67 -34.54 -12.47
N GLU A 38 -45.79 -35.85 -12.73
CA GLU A 38 -45.43 -36.56 -13.97
C GLU A 38 -46.40 -36.17 -15.11
N LYS A 39 -45.84 -36.03 -16.33
CA LYS A 39 -46.45 -36.45 -17.61
C LYS A 39 -45.38 -36.42 -18.69
N LYS A 40 -44.98 -37.56 -19.12
CA LYS A 40 -45.18 -38.44 -20.28
C LYS A 40 -45.19 -37.77 -21.65
N GLU A 41 -44.25 -38.35 -22.49
CA GLU A 41 -44.36 -38.68 -23.92
C GLU A 41 -44.46 -37.51 -24.93
N GLU A 42 -43.51 -37.44 -25.90
CA GLU A 42 -43.52 -38.17 -27.17
C GLU A 42 -42.25 -37.87 -28.00
N LYS A 43 -41.66 -38.95 -28.55
CA LYS A 43 -40.80 -38.94 -29.75
C LYS A 43 -41.71 -39.11 -30.97
N PRO A 44 -41.36 -38.74 -32.23
CA PRO A 44 -40.43 -39.55 -33.03
C PRO A 44 -39.57 -38.81 -34.12
N ALA A 45 -38.49 -39.48 -34.46
CA ALA A 45 -38.03 -40.05 -35.73
C ALA A 45 -37.44 -39.16 -36.84
N GLU A 46 -36.20 -39.54 -37.17
CA GLU A 46 -35.64 -39.90 -38.47
C GLU A 46 -35.42 -38.80 -39.53
N THR A 47 -34.20 -38.67 -40.02
CA THR A 47 -33.70 -39.34 -41.24
C THR A 47 -32.22 -38.99 -41.50
N LYS A 48 -31.41 -40.04 -41.78
CA LYS A 48 -30.16 -40.02 -42.56
C LYS A 48 -30.48 -40.08 -44.05
N PRO A 49 -29.60 -39.81 -45.03
CA PRO A 49 -28.53 -40.71 -45.44
C PRO A 49 -27.23 -40.01 -45.86
N GLU A 50 -26.05 -40.63 -45.66
CA GLU A 50 -25.20 -41.42 -46.52
C GLU A 50 -24.74 -40.80 -47.84
N VAL A 51 -23.42 -40.81 -48.10
CA VAL A 51 -22.70 -41.53 -49.18
C VAL A 51 -21.21 -41.13 -49.23
N GLN A 52 -20.29 -42.05 -48.90
CA GLN A 52 -19.16 -42.67 -49.63
C GLN A 52 -18.15 -41.73 -50.35
N ALA A 53 -16.87 -41.93 -50.40
CA ALA A 53 -16.05 -43.11 -50.58
C ALA A 53 -14.56 -42.83 -50.33
N GLU A 54 -13.82 -43.82 -49.88
CA GLU A 54 -12.39 -44.12 -49.97
C GLU A 54 -11.88 -44.27 -51.43
N PRO A 55 -10.57 -44.61 -51.77
CA PRO A 55 -9.47 -45.16 -50.94
C PRO A 55 -8.02 -44.91 -51.43
N LYS A 56 -7.04 -45.47 -50.63
CA LYS A 56 -5.72 -46.09 -51.02
C LYS A 56 -4.47 -45.20 -51.00
N LYS A 57 -3.30 -45.60 -50.54
CA LYS A 57 -2.59 -46.84 -50.14
C LYS A 57 -1.30 -46.50 -49.39
N ALA A 58 -0.91 -47.36 -48.46
CA ALA A 58 0.40 -47.48 -47.83
C ALA A 58 1.49 -47.99 -48.81
N PRO A 59 2.83 -48.16 -48.42
CA PRO A 59 3.25 -49.03 -47.35
C PRO A 59 4.54 -48.69 -46.55
N GLU A 60 4.62 -49.22 -45.37
CA GLU A 60 5.70 -49.85 -44.59
C GLU A 60 7.17 -49.47 -44.72
N LYS A 61 7.79 -49.26 -43.54
CA LYS A 61 8.91 -50.08 -43.07
C LYS A 61 9.16 -49.98 -41.55
N LYS A 62 9.20 -51.16 -40.95
CA LYS A 62 9.48 -51.50 -39.55
C LYS A 62 10.86 -51.10 -39.08
N LYS A 63 11.03 -50.66 -37.83
CA LYS A 63 12.09 -51.07 -36.89
C LYS A 63 11.63 -50.96 -35.43
N ALA A 64 11.89 -51.99 -34.69
CA ALA A 64 11.52 -52.28 -33.31
C ALA A 64 12.54 -51.71 -32.26
N PRO A 65 12.43 -51.97 -30.91
CA PRO A 65 12.01 -50.98 -29.95
C PRO A 65 13.16 -50.58 -28.99
N ALA A 66 13.18 -49.32 -28.56
CA ALA A 66 14.02 -48.88 -27.44
C ALA A 66 13.13 -48.58 -26.22
N LYS A 67 13.45 -49.23 -25.12
CA LYS A 67 12.89 -49.03 -23.79
C LYS A 67 12.97 -47.57 -23.38
N LYS A 68 11.85 -46.90 -23.13
CA LYS A 68 11.81 -45.61 -22.45
C LYS A 68 11.37 -45.83 -21.02
N ASN A 69 12.27 -45.47 -20.10
CA ASN A 69 12.02 -45.26 -18.69
C ASN A 69 10.85 -44.29 -18.48
N GLY A 70 10.00 -44.63 -17.53
CA GLY A 70 8.83 -43.85 -17.17
C GLY A 70 9.21 -42.42 -16.73
N VAL A 71 8.80 -41.45 -17.53
CA VAL A 71 8.71 -40.07 -17.11
C VAL A 71 7.39 -39.93 -16.38
N GLY A 72 7.47 -39.56 -15.09
CA GLY A 72 6.31 -39.29 -14.25
C GLY A 72 5.38 -38.28 -14.94
N LYS A 73 4.08 -38.56 -14.91
CA LYS A 73 3.05 -37.61 -15.35
C LYS A 73 3.27 -36.32 -14.59
N PRO A 74 3.25 -35.13 -15.25
CA PRO A 74 3.25 -33.87 -14.53
C PRO A 74 2.02 -33.86 -13.60
N ALA A 75 2.25 -33.53 -12.34
CA ALA A 75 1.18 -33.34 -11.40
C ALA A 75 0.26 -32.25 -11.95
N THR A 76 -0.97 -32.61 -12.27
CA THR A 76 -2.00 -31.63 -12.64
C THR A 76 -2.22 -30.74 -11.42
N SER A 77 -1.80 -29.49 -11.49
CA SER A 77 -2.10 -28.47 -10.50
C SER A 77 -3.63 -28.40 -10.39
N ARG A 78 -4.14 -28.79 -9.21
CA ARG A 78 -5.58 -28.64 -8.91
C ARG A 78 -5.85 -27.18 -8.63
N THR A 79 -6.28 -26.45 -9.63
CA THR A 79 -6.74 -25.06 -9.46
C THR A 79 -8.19 -25.07 -8.99
N VAL A 80 -8.48 -24.34 -7.94
CA VAL A 80 -9.83 -24.08 -7.44
C VAL A 80 -10.19 -22.65 -7.80
N ARG A 81 -11.32 -22.43 -8.47
CA ARG A 81 -11.83 -21.08 -8.70
C ARG A 81 -12.64 -20.66 -7.48
N VAL A 82 -12.24 -19.58 -6.84
CA VAL A 82 -12.93 -18.98 -5.70
C VAL A 82 -13.49 -17.63 -6.16
N ASP A 83 -14.72 -17.35 -5.73
CA ASP A 83 -15.36 -16.06 -5.97
C ASP A 83 -14.68 -14.99 -5.12
N ILE A 84 -14.40 -13.83 -5.71
CA ILE A 84 -13.65 -12.74 -5.07
C ILE A 84 -14.47 -12.18 -3.90
N GLU A 85 -15.77 -11.99 -4.08
CA GLU A 85 -16.65 -11.47 -3.03
C GLU A 85 -16.64 -12.35 -1.77
N LYS A 86 -16.49 -13.68 -1.95
CA LYS A 86 -16.36 -14.61 -0.82
C LYS A 86 -15.01 -14.49 -0.11
N LEU A 87 -13.94 -14.19 -0.84
CA LEU A 87 -12.63 -13.92 -0.23
C LEU A 87 -12.64 -12.60 0.53
N ASP A 88 -13.28 -11.57 0.00
CA ASP A 88 -13.41 -10.28 0.67
C ASP A 88 -14.29 -10.41 1.93
N ALA A 89 -15.38 -11.17 1.88
CA ALA A 89 -16.20 -11.47 3.05
C ALA A 89 -15.39 -12.24 4.12
N LEU A 90 -14.57 -13.22 3.71
CA LEU A 90 -13.70 -13.95 4.64
C LEU A 90 -12.65 -13.02 5.28
N MET A 91 -12.07 -12.10 4.53
CA MET A 91 -11.14 -11.08 5.05
C MET A 91 -11.80 -10.18 6.08
N ASN A 92 -13.04 -9.75 5.83
CA ASN A 92 -13.79 -8.96 6.81
C ASN A 92 -14.03 -9.75 8.11
N GLN A 93 -14.41 -11.03 8.02
CA GLN A 93 -14.58 -11.89 9.21
C GLN A 93 -13.27 -12.09 9.98
N VAL A 94 -12.13 -12.21 9.30
CA VAL A 94 -10.83 -12.29 9.96
C VAL A 94 -10.49 -10.96 10.65
N SER A 95 -10.81 -9.82 10.03
CA SER A 95 -10.63 -8.50 10.63
C SER A 95 -11.47 -8.33 11.89
N GLU A 96 -12.72 -8.78 11.87
CA GLU A 96 -13.61 -8.77 13.06
C GLU A 96 -13.08 -9.70 14.17
N LEU A 97 -12.51 -10.85 13.79
CA LEU A 97 -11.88 -11.76 14.76
C LEU A 97 -10.66 -11.11 15.43
N ILE A 98 -9.88 -10.32 14.69
CA ILE A 98 -8.75 -9.55 15.24
C ILE A 98 -9.26 -8.49 16.23
N ILE A 99 -10.33 -7.79 15.90
CA ILE A 99 -10.95 -6.79 16.78
C ILE A 99 -11.46 -7.47 18.07
N ALA A 100 -12.18 -8.58 17.96
CA ALA A 100 -12.65 -9.34 19.11
C ALA A 100 -11.50 -9.87 19.99
N LYS A 101 -10.40 -10.35 19.36
CA LYS A 101 -9.18 -10.72 20.08
C LYS A 101 -8.60 -9.54 20.84
N ASN A 102 -8.49 -8.37 20.20
CA ASN A 102 -7.96 -7.15 20.82
C ASN A 102 -8.81 -6.71 22.02
N SER A 103 -10.13 -6.84 21.94
CA SER A 103 -11.05 -6.61 23.06
C SER A 103 -10.76 -7.53 24.25
N LEU A 104 -10.53 -8.82 24.00
CA LEU A 104 -10.17 -9.78 25.06
C LEU A 104 -8.82 -9.45 25.70
N VAL A 105 -7.83 -9.02 24.90
CA VAL A 105 -6.51 -8.57 25.39
C VAL A 105 -6.67 -7.33 26.27
N SER A 106 -7.45 -6.35 25.87
CA SER A 106 -7.72 -5.13 26.62
C SER A 106 -8.40 -5.45 27.97
N ILE A 107 -9.44 -6.27 27.96
CA ILE A 107 -10.14 -6.70 29.20
C ILE A 107 -9.19 -7.44 30.13
N SER A 108 -8.24 -8.23 29.60
CA SER A 108 -7.29 -8.99 30.42
C SER A 108 -6.23 -8.12 31.09
N SER A 109 -5.95 -6.94 30.53
CA SER A 109 -4.96 -6.00 31.06
C SER A 109 -5.53 -5.00 32.07
N THR A 110 -6.86 -4.88 32.19
CA THR A 110 -7.50 -4.03 33.20
C THR A 110 -7.57 -4.72 34.56
N GLU A 111 -7.11 -4.04 35.61
CA GLU A 111 -7.11 -4.56 37.01
C GLU A 111 -8.49 -4.94 37.54
N GLU A 112 -9.55 -4.35 36.99
CA GLU A 112 -10.95 -4.60 37.35
C GLU A 112 -11.47 -5.97 36.88
N GLY A 113 -10.83 -6.57 35.86
CA GLY A 113 -11.25 -7.84 35.27
C GLY A 113 -10.99 -9.07 36.13
N GLY A 114 -10.20 -8.98 37.21
CA GLY A 114 -9.98 -10.07 38.17
C GLY A 114 -9.33 -11.36 37.61
N PHE A 115 -8.89 -11.34 36.35
CA PHE A 115 -8.31 -12.50 35.68
C PHE A 115 -6.78 -12.55 35.82
N THR A 116 -6.27 -12.57 37.07
CA THR A 116 -4.83 -12.79 37.36
C THR A 116 -4.37 -14.23 37.10
N ASN A 117 -5.15 -15.02 36.36
CA ASN A 117 -4.83 -16.41 36.12
C ASN A 117 -3.85 -16.53 34.93
N GLN A 118 -2.62 -16.97 35.19
CA GLN A 118 -1.58 -17.23 34.20
C GLN A 118 -2.12 -18.07 33.02
N GLY A 119 -3.00 -19.03 33.27
CA GLY A 119 -3.62 -19.84 32.22
C GLY A 119 -4.52 -19.05 31.27
N PHE A 120 -5.12 -17.95 31.71
CA PHE A 120 -5.91 -17.06 30.84
C PHE A 120 -5.01 -16.27 29.88
N HIS A 121 -3.92 -15.71 30.37
CA HIS A 121 -2.94 -15.03 29.51
C HIS A 121 -2.32 -15.97 28.46
N GLU A 122 -1.98 -17.21 28.87
CA GLU A 122 -1.47 -18.22 27.92
C GLU A 122 -2.49 -18.54 26.80
N GLN A 123 -3.80 -18.56 27.12
CA GLN A 123 -4.84 -18.79 26.12
C GLN A 123 -5.03 -17.57 25.19
N ILE A 124 -4.88 -16.36 25.69
CA ILE A 124 -4.91 -15.14 24.86
C ILE A 124 -3.72 -15.11 23.89
N GLU A 125 -2.50 -15.37 24.37
CA GLU A 125 -1.31 -15.46 23.50
C GLU A 125 -1.47 -16.57 22.45
N TYR A 126 -2.09 -17.68 22.81
CA TYR A 126 -2.40 -18.76 21.86
C TYR A 126 -3.42 -18.32 20.82
N LEU A 127 -4.49 -17.62 21.22
CA LEU A 127 -5.50 -17.07 20.32
C LEU A 127 -4.88 -16.06 19.36
N GLU A 128 -4.03 -15.18 19.86
CA GLU A 128 -3.30 -14.20 19.06
C GLU A 128 -2.48 -14.86 17.94
N ARG A 129 -1.69 -15.89 18.31
CA ARG A 129 -0.90 -16.65 17.34
C ARG A 129 -1.76 -17.35 16.28
N ILE A 130 -2.90 -17.94 16.68
CA ILE A 130 -3.81 -18.60 15.72
C ILE A 130 -4.46 -17.59 14.80
N THR A 131 -4.90 -16.44 15.31
CA THR A 131 -5.54 -15.39 14.53
C THR A 131 -4.58 -14.81 13.50
N THR A 132 -3.32 -14.56 13.88
CA THR A 132 -2.28 -14.10 12.96
C THR A 132 -2.00 -15.14 11.86
N ASN A 133 -1.85 -16.41 12.21
CA ASN A 133 -1.65 -17.50 11.25
C ASN A 133 -2.85 -17.66 10.29
N LEU A 134 -4.06 -17.50 10.80
CA LEU A 134 -5.28 -17.55 9.98
C LEU A 134 -5.32 -16.38 8.99
N HIS A 135 -5.03 -15.16 9.47
CA HIS A 135 -4.94 -13.98 8.62
C HIS A 135 -3.92 -14.18 7.49
N GLU A 136 -2.69 -14.62 7.81
CA GLU A 136 -1.66 -14.90 6.80
C GLU A 136 -2.12 -15.95 5.78
N SER A 137 -2.81 -17.00 6.24
CA SER A 137 -3.29 -18.08 5.37
C SER A 137 -4.37 -17.58 4.41
N VAL A 138 -5.30 -16.76 4.88
CA VAL A 138 -6.35 -16.17 4.06
C VAL A 138 -5.76 -15.16 3.06
N MET A 139 -4.80 -14.35 3.51
CA MET A 139 -4.08 -13.41 2.63
C MET A 139 -3.35 -14.13 1.50
N LYS A 140 -2.67 -15.25 1.79
CA LYS A 140 -2.01 -16.06 0.74
C LYS A 140 -2.97 -16.56 -0.34
N VAL A 141 -4.21 -16.89 0.03
CA VAL A 141 -5.23 -17.31 -0.95
C VAL A 141 -5.70 -16.14 -1.83
N ARG A 142 -5.60 -14.89 -1.32
CA ARG A 142 -6.00 -13.67 -2.04
C ARG A 142 -4.91 -13.10 -2.94
N MET A 143 -3.67 -13.57 -2.80
CA MET A 143 -2.55 -13.09 -3.60
C MET A 143 -2.69 -13.47 -5.07
N VAL A 144 -2.30 -12.56 -5.95
CA VAL A 144 -2.28 -12.76 -7.40
C VAL A 144 -0.94 -12.32 -7.97
N PRO A 145 -0.44 -12.98 -9.05
CA PRO A 145 0.79 -12.58 -9.69
C PRO A 145 0.69 -11.17 -10.29
N ILE A 146 1.79 -10.41 -10.22
CA ILE A 146 1.90 -9.07 -10.80
C ILE A 146 1.78 -9.09 -12.33
N GLU A 147 1.95 -10.26 -12.97
CA GLU A 147 1.74 -10.49 -14.39
C GLU A 147 0.43 -9.89 -14.89
N SER A 148 -0.66 -9.98 -14.10
CA SER A 148 -1.97 -9.43 -14.45
C SER A 148 -1.95 -7.93 -14.77
N VAL A 149 -1.04 -7.18 -14.18
CA VAL A 149 -0.84 -5.74 -14.43
C VAL A 149 0.20 -5.50 -15.51
N THR A 150 1.29 -6.30 -15.53
CA THR A 150 2.44 -6.05 -16.40
C THR A 150 2.15 -6.43 -17.87
N GLN A 151 1.22 -7.33 -18.15
CA GLN A 151 0.85 -7.76 -19.50
C GLN A 151 0.53 -6.62 -20.48
N LYS A 152 0.02 -5.49 -20.01
CA LYS A 152 -0.31 -4.31 -20.83
C LYS A 152 0.92 -3.46 -21.20
N TYR A 153 2.02 -3.51 -20.43
CA TYR A 153 3.14 -2.60 -20.58
C TYR A 153 3.98 -2.81 -21.85
N PRO A 154 4.23 -4.04 -22.35
CA PRO A 154 4.97 -4.21 -23.60
C PRO A 154 4.29 -3.53 -24.80
N ARG A 155 2.95 -3.54 -24.85
CA ARG A 155 2.21 -2.81 -25.88
C ARG A 155 2.35 -1.30 -25.71
N MET A 156 2.20 -0.80 -24.49
CA MET A 156 2.35 0.61 -24.18
C MET A 156 3.74 1.14 -24.59
N ILE A 157 4.82 0.45 -24.22
CA ILE A 157 6.19 0.85 -24.55
C ILE A 157 6.42 0.84 -26.06
N ARG A 158 5.84 -0.12 -26.78
CA ARG A 158 5.92 -0.16 -28.27
C ARG A 158 5.22 1.05 -28.90
N ASP A 159 4.08 1.46 -28.37
CA ASP A 159 3.34 2.62 -28.85
C ASP A 159 4.10 3.92 -28.52
N LEU A 160 4.68 4.03 -27.31
CA LEU A 160 5.55 5.15 -26.93
C LEU A 160 6.82 5.21 -27.78
N SER A 161 7.45 4.08 -28.09
CA SER A 161 8.62 4.00 -28.99
C SER A 161 8.34 4.66 -30.35
N ARG A 162 7.16 4.42 -30.92
CA ARG A 162 6.74 5.02 -32.19
C ARG A 162 6.46 6.52 -32.03
N THR A 163 5.72 6.92 -30.99
CA THR A 163 5.33 8.32 -30.77
C THR A 163 6.53 9.21 -30.48
N LEU A 164 7.47 8.72 -29.66
CA LEU A 164 8.68 9.46 -29.27
C LEU A 164 9.84 9.29 -30.27
N ASN A 165 9.67 8.45 -31.29
CA ASN A 165 10.72 8.11 -32.27
C ASN A 165 12.03 7.64 -31.60
N LYS A 166 11.92 6.89 -30.49
CA LYS A 166 13.05 6.31 -29.74
C LYS A 166 13.01 4.80 -29.84
N LYS A 167 14.14 4.18 -30.16
CA LYS A 167 14.27 2.71 -30.10
C LYS A 167 14.42 2.28 -28.65
N MET A 168 13.47 1.52 -28.14
CA MET A 168 13.48 1.06 -26.75
C MET A 168 12.95 -0.36 -26.62
N ASN A 169 13.43 -1.06 -25.61
CA ASN A 169 13.00 -2.40 -25.23
C ASN A 169 12.58 -2.41 -23.76
N LEU A 170 11.58 -3.24 -23.44
CA LEU A 170 11.13 -3.46 -22.08
C LEU A 170 11.51 -4.87 -21.63
N VAL A 171 12.22 -4.99 -20.53
CA VAL A 171 12.58 -6.24 -19.87
C VAL A 171 11.78 -6.34 -18.57
N ILE A 172 10.95 -7.37 -18.46
CA ILE A 172 10.18 -7.64 -17.23
C ILE A 172 10.70 -8.93 -16.62
N THR A 173 10.93 -8.92 -15.32
CA THR A 173 11.38 -10.07 -14.53
C THR A 173 10.60 -10.17 -13.23
N GLY A 174 10.34 -11.39 -12.75
CA GLY A 174 9.59 -11.63 -11.53
C GLY A 174 8.09 -11.38 -11.68
N GLU A 175 7.53 -11.64 -12.86
CA GLU A 175 6.08 -11.51 -13.14
C GLU A 175 5.23 -12.48 -12.30
N ASP A 176 5.84 -13.54 -11.78
CA ASP A 176 5.27 -14.52 -10.87
C ASP A 176 5.23 -14.07 -9.40
N THR A 177 5.79 -12.90 -9.10
CA THR A 177 5.73 -12.33 -7.74
C THR A 177 4.29 -12.04 -7.35
N GLU A 178 3.87 -12.64 -6.24
CA GLU A 178 2.49 -12.52 -5.74
C GLU A 178 2.33 -11.28 -4.85
N LEU A 179 1.20 -10.61 -5.00
CA LEU A 179 0.78 -9.44 -4.22
C LEU A 179 -0.71 -9.56 -3.91
N ASP A 180 -1.15 -8.89 -2.84
CA ASP A 180 -2.59 -8.74 -2.57
C ASP A 180 -3.30 -8.13 -3.77
N ARG A 181 -4.48 -8.67 -4.10
CA ARG A 181 -5.25 -8.25 -5.26
C ARG A 181 -5.56 -6.76 -5.26
N THR A 182 -5.93 -6.19 -4.10
CA THR A 182 -6.26 -4.75 -4.01
C THR A 182 -5.03 -3.90 -4.33
N VAL A 183 -3.85 -4.33 -3.91
CA VAL A 183 -2.58 -3.67 -4.23
C VAL A 183 -2.30 -3.78 -5.72
N VAL A 184 -2.49 -4.96 -6.32
CA VAL A 184 -2.29 -5.19 -7.76
C VAL A 184 -3.21 -4.31 -8.59
N ASP A 185 -4.48 -4.17 -8.21
CA ASP A 185 -5.46 -3.35 -8.94
C ASP A 185 -5.09 -1.85 -8.87
N GLN A 186 -4.47 -1.37 -7.80
CA GLN A 186 -4.14 0.05 -7.59
C GLN A 186 -2.72 0.42 -8.01
N ILE A 187 -1.73 -0.48 -7.94
CA ILE A 187 -0.34 -0.18 -8.29
C ILE A 187 -0.13 0.02 -9.80
N GLY A 188 -1.07 -0.45 -10.62
CA GLY A 188 -0.96 -0.43 -12.07
C GLY A 188 -0.73 0.96 -12.66
N ASP A 189 -1.41 1.98 -12.18
CA ASP A 189 -1.28 3.35 -12.65
C ASP A 189 0.04 4.01 -12.22
N PRO A 190 0.48 3.92 -10.94
CA PRO A 190 1.82 4.31 -10.53
C PRO A 190 2.94 3.70 -11.38
N LEU A 191 2.95 2.38 -11.58
CA LEU A 191 3.97 1.70 -12.39
C LEU A 191 3.94 2.14 -13.86
N GLN A 192 2.75 2.28 -14.42
CA GLN A 192 2.60 2.82 -15.79
C GLN A 192 3.19 4.21 -15.94
N HIS A 193 3.02 5.07 -14.93
CA HIS A 193 3.59 6.42 -14.93
C HIS A 193 5.12 6.39 -14.85
N LEU A 194 5.70 5.55 -13.98
CA LEU A 194 7.15 5.38 -13.88
C LEU A 194 7.75 4.89 -15.20
N LEU A 195 7.15 3.86 -15.83
CA LEU A 195 7.59 3.36 -17.15
C LEU A 195 7.50 4.43 -18.23
N ARG A 196 6.45 5.27 -18.21
CA ARG A 196 6.31 6.38 -19.15
C ARG A 196 7.39 7.43 -18.92
N ASN A 197 7.72 7.77 -17.69
CA ASN A 197 8.79 8.70 -17.36
C ASN A 197 10.15 8.18 -17.85
N SER A 198 10.43 6.89 -17.66
CA SER A 198 11.63 6.27 -18.21
C SER A 198 11.70 6.35 -19.73
N ALA A 199 10.59 6.13 -20.44
CA ALA A 199 10.54 6.22 -21.90
C ALA A 199 10.69 7.66 -22.43
N ASP A 200 9.97 8.62 -21.82
CA ASP A 200 9.90 10.00 -22.30
C ASP A 200 11.14 10.80 -21.88
N HIS A 201 11.43 10.82 -20.59
CA HIS A 201 12.44 11.69 -19.98
C HIS A 201 13.73 10.93 -19.63
N GLY A 202 13.66 9.63 -19.32
CA GLY A 202 14.84 8.82 -18.97
C GLY A 202 15.73 8.56 -20.16
N LEU A 203 15.19 7.94 -21.22
CA LEU A 203 15.95 7.58 -22.40
C LEU A 203 16.26 8.80 -23.29
N GLU A 204 17.50 8.88 -23.79
CA GLU A 204 17.93 9.84 -24.80
C GLU A 204 17.40 9.49 -26.21
N SER A 205 17.53 10.41 -27.17
CA SER A 205 17.32 10.09 -28.59
C SER A 205 18.35 9.08 -29.10
N ASN A 206 18.04 8.35 -30.17
CA ASN A 206 18.92 7.31 -30.72
C ASN A 206 20.29 7.87 -31.09
N GLU A 207 20.33 9.10 -31.66
CA GLU A 207 21.55 9.81 -32.05
C GLU A 207 22.43 10.10 -30.85
N VAL A 208 21.86 10.72 -29.80
CA VAL A 208 22.58 11.08 -28.57
C VAL A 208 23.12 9.84 -27.86
N ARG A 209 22.37 8.72 -27.89
CA ARG A 209 22.87 7.44 -27.32
C ARG A 209 24.12 6.96 -28.02
N LEU A 210 24.10 6.96 -29.36
CA LEU A 210 25.27 6.57 -30.16
C LEU A 210 26.48 7.50 -29.95
N GLU A 211 26.26 8.81 -29.90
CA GLU A 211 27.32 9.78 -29.58
C GLU A 211 27.96 9.55 -28.24
N ARG A 212 27.19 9.05 -27.23
CA ARG A 212 27.69 8.70 -25.90
C ARG A 212 28.25 7.30 -25.78
N GLY A 213 28.31 6.55 -26.89
CA GLY A 213 28.82 5.17 -26.92
C GLY A 213 27.89 4.14 -26.29
N LYS A 214 26.60 4.49 -26.13
CA LYS A 214 25.56 3.56 -25.66
C LYS A 214 24.92 2.80 -26.82
N PRO A 215 24.32 1.61 -26.57
CA PRO A 215 23.52 0.91 -27.59
C PRO A 215 22.38 1.83 -28.10
N GLU A 216 22.11 1.77 -29.39
CA GLU A 216 21.05 2.55 -30.05
C GLU A 216 19.67 2.30 -29.39
N VAL A 217 19.40 1.04 -29.01
CA VAL A 217 18.18 0.61 -28.36
C VAL A 217 18.33 0.86 -26.85
N GLY A 218 17.50 1.73 -26.29
CA GLY A 218 17.43 1.95 -24.86
C GLY A 218 16.70 0.81 -24.15
N THR A 219 17.10 0.50 -22.93
CA THR A 219 16.48 -0.54 -22.12
C THR A 219 15.71 0.07 -20.96
N ILE A 220 14.43 -0.27 -20.89
CA ILE A 220 13.58 -0.02 -19.71
C ILE A 220 13.37 -1.38 -19.04
N PHE A 221 13.42 -1.42 -17.72
CA PHE A 221 13.21 -2.66 -16.99
C PHE A 221 12.20 -2.50 -15.87
N LEU A 222 11.47 -3.59 -15.60
CA LEU A 222 10.64 -3.78 -14.43
C LEU A 222 11.05 -5.11 -13.79
N ASN A 223 11.48 -5.06 -12.55
CA ASN A 223 11.88 -6.24 -11.79
C ASN A 223 11.11 -6.29 -10.48
N ALA A 224 10.34 -7.35 -10.25
CA ALA A 224 9.61 -7.58 -9.01
C ALA A 224 10.19 -8.79 -8.27
N TYR A 225 10.28 -8.70 -6.95
CA TYR A 225 10.70 -9.81 -6.09
C TYR A 225 10.25 -9.56 -4.65
N GLN A 226 10.16 -10.65 -3.89
CA GLN A 226 9.86 -10.57 -2.47
C GLN A 226 11.14 -10.38 -1.64
N GLU A 227 11.12 -9.47 -0.69
CA GLU A 227 12.19 -9.19 0.25
C GLU A 227 11.62 -9.16 1.68
N GLY A 228 11.75 -10.27 2.40
CA GLY A 228 11.13 -10.40 3.73
C GLY A 228 9.60 -10.32 3.66
N ASN A 229 9.01 -9.39 4.40
CA ASN A 229 7.56 -9.15 4.42
C ASN A 229 7.11 -8.06 3.43
N ASN A 230 7.97 -7.70 2.48
CA ASN A 230 7.67 -6.71 1.46
C ASN A 230 7.85 -7.29 0.05
N VAL A 231 7.13 -6.73 -0.91
CA VAL A 231 7.43 -6.87 -2.32
C VAL A 231 8.15 -5.62 -2.78
N VAL A 232 9.27 -5.82 -3.47
CA VAL A 232 10.08 -4.77 -4.06
C VAL A 232 9.88 -4.79 -5.57
N ILE A 233 9.44 -3.66 -6.12
CA ILE A 233 9.30 -3.48 -7.57
C ILE A 233 10.27 -2.39 -8.01
N LYS A 234 11.23 -2.74 -8.85
CA LYS A 234 12.18 -1.80 -9.44
C LYS A 234 11.76 -1.48 -10.87
N VAL A 235 11.58 -0.21 -11.16
CA VAL A 235 11.34 0.29 -12.52
C VAL A 235 12.46 1.25 -12.87
N GLY A 236 13.11 1.05 -14.00
CA GLY A 236 14.22 1.91 -14.36
C GLY A 236 14.58 1.84 -15.83
N ASP A 237 15.60 2.63 -16.17
CA ASP A 237 16.14 2.79 -17.53
C ASP A 237 17.66 2.92 -17.52
N ASP A 238 18.26 2.67 -18.68
CA ASP A 238 19.69 2.86 -18.96
C ASP A 238 19.98 4.22 -19.65
N GLY A 239 19.12 5.19 -19.40
CA GLY A 239 19.14 6.48 -20.09
C GLY A 239 20.08 7.52 -19.47
N ASN A 240 19.67 8.79 -19.55
CA ASN A 240 20.52 9.92 -19.16
C ASN A 240 20.78 10.03 -17.66
N GLY A 241 19.93 9.42 -16.83
CA GLY A 241 19.90 9.71 -15.40
C GLY A 241 19.30 11.10 -15.10
N ILE A 242 19.20 11.42 -13.84
CA ILE A 242 18.68 12.70 -13.37
C ILE A 242 19.87 13.61 -13.00
N ASP A 243 19.90 14.80 -13.59
CA ASP A 243 20.86 15.84 -13.25
C ASP A 243 20.45 16.50 -11.93
N THR A 244 21.12 16.11 -10.84
CA THR A 244 20.84 16.62 -9.49
C THR A 244 21.17 18.09 -9.33
N GLU A 245 22.16 18.60 -10.06
CA GLU A 245 22.47 20.05 -10.07
C GLU A 245 21.35 20.85 -10.74
N ALA A 246 20.80 20.34 -11.83
CA ALA A 246 19.64 20.98 -12.46
C ALA A 246 18.40 20.96 -11.56
N VAL A 247 18.18 19.88 -10.81
CA VAL A 247 17.09 19.78 -9.81
C VAL A 247 17.30 20.78 -8.69
N LYS A 248 18.51 20.86 -8.13
CA LYS A 248 18.91 21.81 -7.09
C LYS A 248 18.67 23.26 -7.51
N ASN A 249 19.16 23.63 -8.70
CA ASN A 249 18.99 24.98 -9.22
C ASN A 249 17.51 25.34 -9.40
N LYS A 250 16.69 24.41 -9.87
CA LYS A 250 15.26 24.60 -10.02
C LYS A 250 14.53 24.73 -8.67
N ALA A 251 15.00 24.02 -7.63
CA ALA A 251 14.46 24.16 -6.27
C ALA A 251 14.76 25.55 -5.69
N ILE A 252 15.96 26.11 -5.95
CA ILE A 252 16.34 27.48 -5.58
C ILE A 252 15.50 28.51 -6.36
N GLU A 253 15.36 28.34 -7.68
CA GLU A 253 14.57 29.23 -8.55
C GLU A 253 13.11 29.32 -8.09
N ARG A 254 12.56 28.20 -7.58
CA ARG A 254 11.18 28.12 -7.05
C ARG A 254 11.05 28.58 -5.60
N GLY A 255 12.14 28.94 -4.94
CA GLY A 255 12.14 29.38 -3.54
C GLY A 255 11.83 28.25 -2.53
N ILE A 256 12.00 26.99 -2.92
CA ILE A 256 11.81 25.84 -2.02
C ILE A 256 12.94 25.79 -1.00
N VAL A 257 14.15 26.11 -1.43
CA VAL A 257 15.35 26.19 -0.58
C VAL A 257 16.17 27.44 -0.93
N THR A 258 16.91 27.97 0.04
CA THR A 258 17.89 29.03 -0.21
C THR A 258 19.17 28.44 -0.80
N ALA A 259 19.99 29.27 -1.47
CA ALA A 259 21.27 28.82 -2.02
C ALA A 259 22.20 28.25 -0.94
N GLU A 260 22.23 28.85 0.26
CA GLU A 260 23.03 28.38 1.39
C GLU A 260 22.55 27.03 1.94
N GLN A 261 21.24 26.81 2.00
CA GLN A 261 20.67 25.51 2.39
C GLN A 261 20.97 24.45 1.35
N ALA A 262 20.89 24.79 0.07
CA ALA A 262 21.10 23.87 -1.04
C ALA A 262 22.53 23.32 -1.14
N GLU A 263 23.54 24.03 -0.61
CA GLU A 263 24.94 23.58 -0.55
C GLU A 263 25.13 22.42 0.45
N ASN A 264 24.29 22.35 1.48
CA ASN A 264 24.41 21.36 2.54
C ASN A 264 23.50 20.14 2.32
N LEU A 265 22.68 20.10 1.24
CA LEU A 265 21.77 19.00 0.95
C LEU A 265 22.51 17.79 0.38
N SER A 266 22.12 16.60 0.84
CA SER A 266 22.58 15.36 0.23
C SER A 266 21.96 15.18 -1.16
N GLN A 267 22.57 14.37 -2.01
CA GLN A 267 22.02 13.99 -3.30
C GLN A 267 20.60 13.38 -3.17
N LYS A 268 20.35 12.65 -2.11
CA LYS A 268 19.06 12.05 -1.80
C LYS A 268 18.00 13.12 -1.51
N ASP A 269 18.35 14.15 -0.75
CA ASP A 269 17.41 15.25 -0.42
C ASP A 269 17.04 16.05 -1.67
N ILE A 270 18.03 16.30 -2.54
CA ILE A 270 17.80 16.98 -3.82
C ILE A 270 16.83 16.17 -4.71
N ILE A 271 17.03 14.85 -4.78
CA ILE A 271 16.15 13.96 -5.58
C ILE A 271 14.73 13.95 -4.99
N ASN A 272 14.56 14.06 -3.68
CA ASN A 272 13.25 14.08 -3.04
C ASN A 272 12.38 15.27 -3.47
N PHE A 273 12.96 16.37 -3.95
CA PHE A 273 12.20 17.48 -4.53
C PHE A 273 11.37 17.08 -5.75
N LEU A 274 11.76 16.02 -6.47
CA LEU A 274 10.99 15.50 -7.61
C LEU A 274 9.59 15.00 -7.22
N PHE A 275 9.42 14.61 -5.97
CA PHE A 275 8.16 14.15 -5.42
C PHE A 275 7.30 15.26 -4.78
N MET A 276 7.79 16.50 -4.78
CA MET A 276 7.00 17.63 -4.28
C MET A 276 5.89 18.00 -5.26
N PRO A 277 4.72 18.42 -4.76
CA PRO A 277 3.62 18.83 -5.60
C PRO A 277 4.04 19.91 -6.62
N SER A 278 3.65 19.72 -7.87
CA SER A 278 3.97 20.62 -8.98
C SER A 278 5.46 20.76 -9.32
N PHE A 279 6.36 19.94 -8.76
CA PHE A 279 7.78 19.97 -9.11
C PHE A 279 8.03 19.13 -10.36
N SER A 280 7.78 19.69 -11.56
CA SER A 280 8.13 19.02 -12.83
C SER A 280 9.36 19.64 -13.45
N MET A 281 10.29 18.83 -13.97
CA MET A 281 11.45 19.29 -14.73
C MET A 281 11.09 19.70 -16.17
N ALA A 282 9.93 19.30 -16.68
CA ALA A 282 9.48 19.62 -18.03
C ALA A 282 9.24 21.11 -18.20
N LYS A 283 9.76 21.68 -19.30
CA LYS A 283 9.56 23.10 -19.70
C LYS A 283 8.17 23.34 -20.33
N GLN A 284 7.51 22.30 -20.80
CA GLN A 284 6.16 22.33 -21.37
C GLN A 284 5.39 21.10 -20.86
N ILE A 285 4.13 21.31 -20.53
CA ILE A 285 3.19 20.21 -20.26
C ILE A 285 2.95 19.53 -21.60
N THR A 286 3.57 18.37 -21.82
CA THR A 286 3.28 17.60 -23.02
C THR A 286 1.89 16.98 -22.87
N ASP A 287 1.02 17.23 -23.86
CA ASP A 287 -0.38 16.74 -23.95
C ASP A 287 -0.52 15.20 -23.86
N ILE A 288 0.59 14.45 -23.82
CA ILE A 288 0.63 12.99 -23.75
C ILE A 288 0.22 12.50 -22.34
N SER A 289 0.31 13.34 -21.30
CA SER A 289 -0.10 13.06 -19.91
C SER A 289 -1.38 13.75 -19.50
N GLY A 290 -2.42 13.76 -20.30
CA GLY A 290 -3.71 14.48 -20.19
C GLY A 290 -4.36 14.75 -18.82
N ARG A 291 -3.63 14.59 -17.70
CA ARG A 291 -4.09 14.85 -16.34
C ARG A 291 -3.10 15.60 -15.44
N GLY A 292 -1.95 16.08 -15.97
CA GLY A 292 -0.95 16.79 -15.14
C GLY A 292 -0.39 15.95 -13.98
N VAL A 293 -0.30 14.64 -14.16
CA VAL A 293 0.15 13.69 -13.11
C VAL A 293 1.66 13.75 -13.01
N GLY A 294 2.18 14.16 -11.86
CA GLY A 294 3.61 14.18 -11.52
C GLY A 294 4.04 12.97 -10.68
N LEU A 295 5.31 12.96 -10.29
CA LEU A 295 5.85 11.95 -9.36
C LEU A 295 5.25 12.07 -7.95
N ASP A 296 4.71 13.21 -7.58
CA ASP A 296 3.93 13.45 -6.36
C ASP A 296 2.71 12.54 -6.27
N VAL A 297 1.97 12.38 -7.38
CA VAL A 297 0.81 11.48 -7.44
C VAL A 297 1.24 10.00 -7.37
N VAL A 298 2.37 9.65 -8.00
CA VAL A 298 2.94 8.30 -7.89
C VAL A 298 3.30 7.98 -6.44
N LYS A 299 3.97 8.92 -5.76
CA LYS A 299 4.34 8.76 -4.36
C LYS A 299 3.10 8.61 -3.47
N SER A 300 2.14 9.52 -3.59
CA SER A 300 0.89 9.47 -2.84
C SER A 300 0.11 8.15 -3.07
N GLY A 301 0.05 7.66 -4.32
CA GLY A 301 -0.60 6.39 -4.63
C GLY A 301 0.09 5.18 -3.99
N ILE A 302 1.43 5.20 -3.92
CA ILE A 302 2.21 4.13 -3.27
C ILE A 302 2.07 4.21 -1.74
N GLU A 303 2.11 5.42 -1.16
CA GLU A 303 1.91 5.66 0.27
C GLU A 303 0.51 5.24 0.75
N GLN A 304 -0.54 5.46 -0.06
CA GLN A 304 -1.90 4.98 0.22
C GLN A 304 -1.99 3.44 0.28
N LEU A 305 -1.09 2.74 -0.39
CA LEU A 305 -0.96 1.29 -0.31
C LEU A 305 -0.07 0.83 0.87
N GLY A 306 0.34 1.75 1.73
CA GLY A 306 1.26 1.48 2.85
C GLY A 306 2.70 1.24 2.40
N GLY A 307 3.04 1.62 1.17
CA GLY A 307 4.36 1.46 0.58
C GLY A 307 5.23 2.72 0.63
N ASP A 308 6.44 2.57 0.13
CA ASP A 308 7.42 3.65 -0.04
C ASP A 308 8.05 3.61 -1.43
N VAL A 309 8.47 4.77 -1.93
CA VAL A 309 9.20 4.90 -3.20
C VAL A 309 10.49 5.68 -3.02
N SER A 310 11.56 5.11 -3.51
CA SER A 310 12.89 5.73 -3.52
C SER A 310 13.48 5.75 -4.92
N VAL A 311 14.43 6.67 -5.15
CA VAL A 311 15.08 6.85 -6.45
C VAL A 311 16.59 6.75 -6.29
N SER A 312 17.20 5.97 -7.16
CA SER A 312 18.65 5.92 -7.37
C SER A 312 18.96 6.31 -8.80
N THR A 313 19.84 7.26 -9.00
CA THR A 313 20.20 7.77 -10.33
C THR A 313 21.67 8.09 -10.40
N GLU A 314 22.22 7.87 -11.59
CA GLU A 314 23.59 8.28 -11.92
C GLU A 314 23.58 8.89 -13.33
N LEU A 315 24.10 10.12 -13.42
CA LEU A 315 24.12 10.86 -14.67
C LEU A 315 24.91 10.08 -15.75
N GLY A 316 24.27 9.90 -16.89
CA GLY A 316 24.82 9.13 -18.01
C GLY A 316 24.60 7.62 -17.92
N LYS A 317 24.15 7.05 -16.78
CA LYS A 317 23.91 5.60 -16.62
C LYS A 317 22.44 5.22 -16.54
N GLY A 318 21.59 6.12 -16.04
CA GLY A 318 20.15 5.91 -15.97
C GLY A 318 19.56 6.15 -14.59
N THR A 319 18.27 5.79 -14.43
CA THR A 319 17.50 5.99 -13.20
C THR A 319 16.80 4.70 -12.82
N THR A 320 16.69 4.43 -11.52
CA THR A 320 15.94 3.31 -10.96
C THR A 320 15.03 3.82 -9.85
N PHE A 321 13.74 3.64 -10.01
CA PHE A 321 12.72 3.81 -8.96
C PHE A 321 12.55 2.47 -8.25
N THR A 322 12.64 2.47 -6.94
CA THR A 322 12.40 1.30 -6.10
C THR A 322 11.14 1.53 -5.28
N VAL A 323 10.11 0.77 -5.58
CA VAL A 323 8.83 0.76 -4.86
C VAL A 323 8.86 -0.42 -3.89
N ARG A 324 8.59 -0.18 -2.62
CA ARG A 324 8.42 -1.20 -1.59
C ARG A 324 6.97 -1.21 -1.13
N LEU A 325 6.35 -2.37 -1.14
CA LEU A 325 4.96 -2.57 -0.73
C LEU A 325 4.90 -3.69 0.31
N PRO A 326 4.13 -3.56 1.38
CA PRO A 326 3.90 -4.66 2.29
C PRO A 326 3.14 -5.78 1.58
N LEU A 327 3.45 -7.04 1.91
CA LEU A 327 2.74 -8.22 1.36
C LEU A 327 1.28 -8.27 1.77
N THR A 328 0.97 -7.77 2.96
CA THR A 328 -0.37 -7.80 3.54
C THR A 328 -0.96 -6.41 3.62
N LEU A 329 -2.25 -6.27 3.26
CA LEU A 329 -2.98 -5.05 3.56
C LEU A 329 -3.14 -4.92 5.08
N ALA A 330 -2.51 -3.89 5.61
CA ALA A 330 -3.00 -3.04 6.67
C ALA A 330 -3.34 -3.63 8.04
N ILE A 331 -2.70 -4.72 8.48
CA ILE A 331 -2.50 -4.87 9.92
C ILE A 331 -1.17 -4.20 10.25
N ILE A 332 -1.22 -3.14 11.01
CA ILE A 332 -0.02 -2.47 11.53
C ILE A 332 -0.01 -2.58 13.05
N GLN A 333 1.19 -2.65 13.61
CA GLN A 333 1.35 -2.40 15.03
C GLN A 333 1.33 -0.90 15.26
N ALA A 334 0.48 -0.44 16.15
CA ALA A 334 0.33 0.95 16.52
C ALA A 334 0.42 1.13 18.03
N LEU A 335 0.94 2.28 18.43
CA LEU A 335 0.81 2.78 19.79
C LEU A 335 -0.51 3.54 19.87
N MET A 336 -1.41 3.07 20.73
CA MET A 336 -2.66 3.75 21.03
C MET A 336 -2.38 4.82 22.08
N VAL A 337 -2.77 6.04 21.76
CA VAL A 337 -2.57 7.22 22.61
C VAL A 337 -3.90 7.95 22.83
N GLU A 338 -4.04 8.60 23.96
CA GLU A 338 -5.21 9.38 24.30
C GLU A 338 -4.86 10.88 24.27
N ILE A 339 -5.71 11.66 23.64
CA ILE A 339 -5.65 13.11 23.62
C ILE A 339 -7.03 13.60 24.06
N ARG A 340 -7.16 14.05 25.31
CA ARG A 340 -8.43 14.26 26.00
C ARG A 340 -9.22 12.96 26.13
N ASP A 341 -10.42 12.94 25.55
CA ASP A 341 -11.32 11.79 25.56
C ASP A 341 -11.27 11.01 24.22
N GLU A 342 -10.32 11.35 23.34
CA GLU A 342 -10.23 10.79 21.99
C GLU A 342 -9.02 9.88 21.87
N ILE A 343 -9.19 8.74 21.20
CA ILE A 343 -8.13 7.75 20.99
C ILE A 343 -7.56 7.89 19.60
N TYR A 344 -6.22 7.96 19.53
CA TYR A 344 -5.47 8.02 18.30
C TYR A 344 -4.48 6.88 18.22
N ALA A 345 -4.12 6.50 16.99
CA ALA A 345 -3.13 5.48 16.71
C ALA A 345 -1.91 6.10 16.01
N ILE A 346 -0.70 5.78 16.49
CA ILE A 346 0.57 6.14 15.86
C ILE A 346 1.25 4.86 15.41
N ALA A 347 1.58 4.74 14.11
CA ALA A 347 2.27 3.56 13.59
C ALA A 347 3.59 3.34 14.33
N LEU A 348 3.81 2.14 14.88
CA LEU A 348 4.98 1.82 15.71
C LEU A 348 6.30 1.98 14.94
N GLY A 349 6.28 1.71 13.63
CA GLY A 349 7.46 1.90 12.76
C GLY A 349 7.91 3.35 12.59
N SER A 350 7.08 4.33 12.97
CA SER A 350 7.42 5.76 12.97
C SER A 350 7.90 6.24 14.32
N ILE A 351 7.82 5.44 15.38
CA ILE A 351 8.18 5.82 16.75
C ILE A 351 9.64 5.44 17.02
N SER A 352 10.41 6.41 17.49
CA SER A 352 11.80 6.19 17.93
C SER A 352 11.86 5.82 19.41
N ASN A 353 11.24 6.63 20.28
CA ASN A 353 11.13 6.41 21.72
C ASN A 353 10.01 7.27 22.34
N ILE A 354 9.75 7.03 23.61
CA ILE A 354 8.76 7.76 24.40
C ILE A 354 9.50 8.35 25.61
N GLU A 355 9.26 9.62 25.88
CA GLU A 355 9.93 10.35 26.96
C GLU A 355 8.86 11.08 27.82
N ASP A 356 9.11 11.12 29.13
CA ASP A 356 8.36 11.96 30.07
C ASP A 356 9.17 13.22 30.36
N ILE A 357 8.69 14.38 29.93
CA ILE A 357 9.45 15.62 29.89
C ILE A 357 8.85 16.66 30.83
N PRO A 358 9.61 17.15 31.80
CA PRO A 358 9.17 18.29 32.62
C PRO A 358 8.94 19.53 31.76
N VAL A 359 7.81 20.23 31.95
CA VAL A 359 7.47 21.44 31.17
C VAL A 359 8.57 22.52 31.26
N LYS A 360 9.30 22.60 32.38
CA LYS A 360 10.43 23.52 32.58
C LYS A 360 11.61 23.28 31.62
N ASP A 361 11.73 22.08 31.03
CA ASP A 361 12.83 21.72 30.14
C ASP A 361 12.49 22.05 28.67
N ILE A 362 11.26 22.49 28.39
CA ILE A 362 10.83 22.97 27.09
C ILE A 362 11.40 24.36 26.85
N LYS A 363 12.06 24.53 25.71
CA LYS A 363 12.64 25.79 25.27
C LYS A 363 11.93 26.30 24.03
N TYR A 364 12.05 27.60 23.79
CA TYR A 364 11.49 28.23 22.60
C TYR A 364 12.59 28.65 21.64
N VAL A 365 12.51 28.18 20.41
CA VAL A 365 13.41 28.59 19.31
C VAL A 365 12.52 29.05 18.16
N GLN A 366 12.65 30.32 17.75
CA GLN A 366 11.82 30.93 16.69
C GLN A 366 10.31 30.72 16.90
N ALA A 367 9.82 30.89 18.14
CA ALA A 367 8.44 30.68 18.54
C ALA A 367 7.92 29.22 18.46
N LYS A 368 8.78 28.24 18.23
CA LYS A 368 8.46 26.81 18.31
C LYS A 368 8.99 26.22 19.62
N GLU A 369 8.18 25.38 20.23
CA GLU A 369 8.59 24.59 21.39
C GLU A 369 9.60 23.53 20.96
N VAL A 370 10.68 23.39 21.68
CA VAL A 370 11.73 22.40 21.43
C VAL A 370 12.25 21.79 22.71
N ILE A 371 12.70 20.55 22.63
CA ILE A 371 13.45 19.87 23.71
C ILE A 371 14.84 19.54 23.24
N HIS A 372 15.75 19.45 24.19
CA HIS A 372 17.11 19.00 23.97
C HIS A 372 17.25 17.57 24.48
N LEU A 373 17.31 16.60 23.56
CA LEU A 373 17.39 15.19 23.92
C LEU A 373 18.64 14.56 23.26
N ARG A 374 19.50 13.95 24.09
CA ARG A 374 20.71 13.21 23.62
C ARG A 374 21.59 13.98 22.63
N GLY A 375 21.67 15.30 22.77
CA GLY A 375 22.48 16.14 21.90
C GLY A 375 21.78 16.68 20.65
N SER A 376 20.54 16.29 20.43
CA SER A 376 19.68 16.79 19.35
C SER A 376 18.62 17.75 19.85
N VAL A 377 18.26 18.73 19.02
CA VAL A 377 17.13 19.65 19.28
C VAL A 377 15.91 19.13 18.53
N ILE A 378 14.89 18.70 19.25
CA ILE A 378 13.68 18.07 18.72
C ILE A 378 12.51 19.05 18.87
N PRO A 379 11.84 19.46 17.78
CA PRO A 379 10.63 20.27 17.87
C PRO A 379 9.48 19.48 18.52
N ILE A 380 8.69 20.16 19.32
CA ILE A 380 7.47 19.62 19.94
C ILE A 380 6.24 20.04 19.13
N ILE A 381 5.38 19.11 18.90
CA ILE A 381 4.09 19.29 18.25
C ILE A 381 3.00 18.96 19.28
N ARG A 382 2.22 19.95 19.63
CA ARG A 382 1.06 19.77 20.50
C ARG A 382 -0.12 19.32 19.66
N LEU A 383 -0.48 18.06 19.78
CA LEU A 383 -1.54 17.44 18.97
C LEU A 383 -2.92 18.04 19.27
N ASP A 384 -3.19 18.43 20.53
CA ASP A 384 -4.42 19.13 20.92
C ASP A 384 -4.64 20.41 20.09
N LYS A 385 -3.58 21.24 19.92
CA LYS A 385 -3.66 22.46 19.11
C LYS A 385 -3.77 22.18 17.62
N MET A 386 -3.12 21.11 17.13
CA MET A 386 -3.09 20.77 15.73
C MET A 386 -4.39 20.12 15.25
N LEU A 387 -5.03 19.36 16.14
CA LEU A 387 -6.32 18.71 15.91
C LEU A 387 -7.52 19.60 16.29
N ASP A 388 -7.27 20.84 16.75
CA ASP A 388 -8.30 21.81 17.20
C ASP A 388 -9.16 21.28 18.36
N ILE A 389 -8.50 20.56 19.28
CA ILE A 389 -9.12 20.00 20.49
C ILE A 389 -8.99 21.04 21.63
N GLU A 390 -10.01 21.15 22.47
CA GLU A 390 -10.02 22.10 23.59
C GLU A 390 -8.84 21.88 24.54
N PRO A 391 -8.11 22.94 24.92
CA PRO A 391 -6.96 22.83 25.84
C PRO A 391 -7.40 22.39 27.23
N LYS A 392 -6.49 21.71 27.96
CA LYS A 392 -6.70 21.42 29.39
C LYS A 392 -6.82 22.72 30.22
N GLU A 393 -7.67 22.71 31.23
CA GLU A 393 -7.78 23.83 32.17
C GLU A 393 -6.47 24.08 32.94
N GLN A 394 -5.68 23.03 33.18
CA GLN A 394 -4.37 23.12 33.83
C GLN A 394 -3.35 22.30 33.02
N GLU A 395 -2.20 22.90 32.67
CA GLU A 395 -1.09 22.15 32.11
C GLU A 395 -0.45 21.27 33.18
N PRO A 396 -0.16 20.00 32.89
CA PRO A 396 0.55 19.11 33.80
C PRO A 396 2.02 19.57 33.99
N ASP A 397 2.64 19.23 35.11
CA ASP A 397 4.05 19.49 35.36
C ASP A 397 4.99 18.72 34.40
N HIS A 398 4.53 17.60 33.88
CA HIS A 398 5.21 16.72 32.95
C HIS A 398 4.36 16.44 31.72
N LEU A 399 5.00 16.33 30.56
CA LEU A 399 4.37 15.98 29.28
C LEU A 399 4.87 14.62 28.81
N THR A 400 3.95 13.75 28.46
CA THR A 400 4.27 12.52 27.73
C THR A 400 4.51 12.85 26.26
N VAL A 401 5.70 12.60 25.77
CA VAL A 401 6.13 12.95 24.41
C VAL A 401 6.53 11.69 23.65
N VAL A 402 5.81 11.39 22.59
CA VAL A 402 6.14 10.32 21.67
C VAL A 402 7.08 10.89 20.59
N ILE A 403 8.34 10.46 20.61
CA ILE A 403 9.33 10.90 19.61
C ILE A 403 9.13 10.08 18.34
N VAL A 404 8.72 10.76 17.28
CA VAL A 404 8.54 10.17 15.95
C VAL A 404 9.67 10.57 15.02
N GLN A 405 9.95 9.74 14.02
CA GLN A 405 11.04 9.90 13.09
C GLN A 405 10.62 9.70 11.65
N LYS A 406 11.09 10.58 10.77
CA LYS A 406 10.97 10.47 9.31
C LYS A 406 12.33 10.72 8.65
N GLY A 407 12.98 9.66 8.18
CA GLY A 407 14.38 9.75 7.73
C GLY A 407 15.28 10.22 8.86
N ASP A 408 15.96 11.36 8.66
CA ASP A 408 16.85 11.95 9.66
C ASP A 408 16.18 13.01 10.54
N GLN A 409 14.92 13.34 10.29
CA GLN A 409 14.17 14.32 11.08
C GLN A 409 13.42 13.63 12.22
N GLN A 410 13.36 14.30 13.37
CA GLN A 410 12.61 13.86 14.54
C GLN A 410 11.67 14.96 15.00
N ALA A 411 10.51 14.57 15.55
CA ALA A 411 9.58 15.45 16.23
C ALA A 411 8.98 14.76 17.45
N GLY A 412 8.63 15.52 18.47
CA GLY A 412 7.97 15.04 19.66
C GLY A 412 6.46 15.35 19.61
N LEU A 413 5.63 14.33 19.60
CA LEU A 413 4.18 14.46 19.66
C LEU A 413 3.73 14.42 21.12
N VAL A 414 3.08 15.48 21.59
CA VAL A 414 2.53 15.54 22.96
C VAL A 414 1.20 14.81 23.00
N VAL A 415 1.10 13.84 23.91
CA VAL A 415 -0.11 13.06 24.18
C VAL A 415 -0.46 13.12 25.66
N ASP A 416 -1.71 12.84 26.01
CA ASP A 416 -2.15 12.88 27.41
C ASP A 416 -1.84 11.58 28.14
N ASN A 417 -2.16 10.44 27.52
CA ASN A 417 -1.91 9.11 28.08
C ASN A 417 -1.45 8.14 26.98
N LEU A 418 -0.80 7.06 27.43
CA LEU A 418 -0.44 5.92 26.59
C LEU A 418 -1.37 4.76 26.98
N ILE A 419 -2.15 4.25 26.03
CA ILE A 419 -3.02 3.10 26.27
C ILE A 419 -2.22 1.80 26.13
N GLY A 420 -1.34 1.73 25.10
CA GLY A 420 -0.49 0.57 24.85
C GLY A 420 -0.29 0.28 23.39
N GLN A 421 0.44 -0.79 23.11
CA GLN A 421 0.67 -1.26 21.74
C GLN A 421 -0.44 -2.23 21.34
N GLN A 422 -0.96 -2.07 20.13
CA GLN A 422 -2.03 -2.92 19.61
C GLN A 422 -1.86 -3.16 18.11
N GLU A 423 -2.20 -4.35 17.66
CA GLU A 423 -2.39 -4.61 16.23
C GLU A 423 -3.72 -4.03 15.78
N ILE A 424 -3.68 -3.16 14.78
CA ILE A 424 -4.87 -2.51 14.24
C ILE A 424 -5.02 -2.78 12.75
N VAL A 425 -6.28 -2.88 12.31
CA VAL A 425 -6.64 -2.99 10.90
C VAL A 425 -6.91 -1.60 10.35
N ILE A 426 -6.13 -1.15 9.37
CA ILE A 426 -6.36 0.15 8.73
C ILE A 426 -7.58 0.06 7.84
N LYS A 427 -8.57 0.91 8.09
CA LYS A 427 -9.71 1.15 7.21
C LYS A 427 -9.56 2.53 6.56
N SER A 428 -9.73 2.59 5.24
CA SER A 428 -9.73 3.86 4.50
C SER A 428 -10.99 4.67 4.87
N LEU A 429 -10.80 5.96 5.15
CA LEU A 429 -11.89 6.88 5.48
C LEU A 429 -12.81 7.24 4.29
N GLY A 430 -12.59 6.64 3.11
CA GLY A 430 -13.39 6.89 1.93
C GLY A 430 -13.25 8.33 1.39
N LYS A 431 -13.98 8.65 0.32
CA LYS A 431 -13.89 9.95 -0.36
C LYS A 431 -14.46 11.13 0.44
N TYR A 432 -15.22 10.87 1.50
CA TYR A 432 -15.94 11.90 2.24
C TYR A 432 -15.08 12.63 3.29
N ILE A 433 -13.98 12.02 3.76
CA ILE A 433 -13.11 12.57 4.82
C ILE A 433 -11.71 12.96 4.28
N ASN A 434 -11.50 12.95 2.99
CA ASN A 434 -10.23 13.25 2.32
C ASN A 434 -9.70 14.69 2.50
N GLY A 435 -10.27 15.49 3.41
CA GLY A 435 -9.86 16.88 3.66
C GLY A 435 -8.79 17.06 4.73
N ASN A 436 -8.59 16.09 5.62
CA ASN A 436 -7.63 16.24 6.71
C ASN A 436 -6.37 15.41 6.43
N LYS A 437 -5.29 16.11 6.09
CA LYS A 437 -3.99 15.49 5.78
C LYS A 437 -3.28 14.90 7.01
N LEU A 438 -3.75 15.20 8.22
CA LEU A 438 -3.16 14.74 9.47
C LEU A 438 -3.53 13.29 9.80
N ILE A 439 -4.57 12.75 9.13
CA ILE A 439 -5.12 11.42 9.37
C ILE A 439 -4.91 10.55 8.15
N SER A 440 -4.23 9.41 8.32
CA SER A 440 -3.96 8.44 7.24
C SER A 440 -5.07 7.39 7.09
N GLY A 441 -5.88 7.17 8.12
CA GLY A 441 -6.95 6.18 8.14
C GLY A 441 -7.65 6.13 9.48
N ALA A 442 -8.49 5.13 9.68
CA ALA A 442 -9.12 4.82 10.96
C ALA A 442 -9.04 3.32 11.26
N THR A 443 -9.22 2.98 12.51
CA THR A 443 -9.41 1.59 12.96
C THR A 443 -10.59 1.50 13.91
N ILE A 444 -11.15 0.32 14.07
CA ILE A 444 -12.18 0.03 15.06
C ILE A 444 -11.49 -0.69 16.22
N LEU A 445 -11.70 -0.20 17.41
CA LEU A 445 -11.18 -0.78 18.64
C LEU A 445 -12.04 -1.95 19.11
N GLY A 446 -11.55 -2.68 20.13
CA GLY A 446 -12.24 -3.85 20.66
C GLY A 446 -13.55 -3.53 21.40
N ASP A 447 -13.75 -2.30 21.85
CA ASP A 447 -14.98 -1.76 22.47
C ASP A 447 -15.98 -1.23 21.43
N GLY A 448 -15.61 -1.18 20.16
CA GLY A 448 -16.40 -0.66 19.05
C GLY A 448 -16.14 0.82 18.74
N ASP A 449 -15.31 1.50 19.51
CA ASP A 449 -14.93 2.88 19.26
C ASP A 449 -13.99 2.99 18.05
N VAL A 450 -14.01 4.14 17.39
CA VAL A 450 -13.19 4.43 16.23
C VAL A 450 -11.97 5.24 16.64
N ALA A 451 -10.78 4.70 16.43
CA ALA A 451 -9.53 5.43 16.57
C ALA A 451 -8.99 5.92 15.23
N LEU A 452 -8.57 7.19 15.19
CA LEU A 452 -7.99 7.80 13.99
C LEU A 452 -6.48 7.55 13.96
N ILE A 453 -5.95 7.20 12.79
CA ILE A 453 -4.53 6.91 12.60
C ILE A 453 -3.83 8.20 12.14
N LEU A 454 -2.87 8.67 12.94
CA LEU A 454 -2.12 9.89 12.65
C LEU A 454 -1.10 9.66 11.53
N ASP A 455 -1.05 10.59 10.58
CA ASP A 455 -0.01 10.61 9.54
C ASP A 455 1.22 11.39 10.01
N VAL A 456 2.19 10.66 10.53
CA VAL A 456 3.47 11.22 10.97
C VAL A 456 4.19 12.00 9.86
N ASN A 457 4.02 11.57 8.59
CA ASN A 457 4.66 12.23 7.45
C ASN A 457 4.16 13.64 7.19
N THR A 458 2.91 13.89 7.52
CA THR A 458 2.28 15.21 7.35
C THR A 458 2.42 16.08 8.60
N LEU A 459 2.55 15.48 9.78
CA LEU A 459 2.75 16.17 11.06
C LEU A 459 4.14 16.82 11.15
N MET A 460 5.16 16.26 10.50
CA MET A 460 6.55 16.71 10.48
C MET A 460 6.84 17.64 9.31
#